data_4dc486e9ccc9ce2249efa1e36c8e57f7
#
_entry.id   4dc486e9ccc9ce2249efa1e36c8e57f7
#
_cell.length_a   1.000
_cell.length_b   1.000
_cell.length_c   1.000
_cell.angle_alpha   90.00
_cell.angle_beta   90.00
_cell.angle_gamma   90.00
#
_symmetry.space_group_name_H-M   'P 1'
#
loop_
_entity.id
_entity.type
_entity.pdbx_description
1 polymer ?
#
loop_
_entity_poly.entity_id
_entity_poly.type
_entity_poly.pdbx_seq_one_letter_code
_entity_poly.pdbx_strand_id
1 'polypeptide(L)'
;ALDEPGFLSPATSPLSTLSADVDTASYCNLRRMVAQGYAPAVVPAGAVRTEELLNYFDYAYPAPVGSDLFGVSTQMSDCPWNDQTKLLVMGFATKKDGDASPAGANLVFLIDVSGSMDDPDKLPLVKDSFAALVEGLTERDRVSVVTYASGERVLLEGVPGDDKRRIMRAVDSLVAEGSTNGEAGLEQAYRLA
;
A
#
# COMPACT_ATOMS: atom_id res chain seq x y z
N ALA A 1 -13.91 2.64 -19.14
CA ALA A 1 -13.26 1.48 -19.75
C ALA A 1 -11.78 1.78 -19.82
N LEU A 2 -10.93 0.92 -19.27
CA LEU A 2 -9.50 0.96 -19.53
C LEU A 2 -9.32 0.52 -20.98
N ASP A 3 -8.85 1.43 -21.85
CA ASP A 3 -8.42 1.09 -23.20
C ASP A 3 -7.07 0.39 -23.07
N GLU A 4 -7.04 -0.91 -23.28
CA GLU A 4 -5.78 -1.64 -23.38
C GLU A 4 -5.18 -1.38 -24.76
N PRO A 5 -3.93 -0.88 -24.83
CA PRO A 5 -3.25 -0.72 -26.10
C PRO A 5 -3.02 -2.09 -26.73
N GLY A 6 -3.36 -2.24 -28.02
CA GLY A 6 -3.07 -3.45 -28.77
C GLY A 6 -1.58 -3.70 -28.98
N PHE A 7 -1.22 -4.79 -29.63
CA PHE A 7 0.16 -5.10 -29.99
C PHE A 7 0.75 -4.05 -30.94
N LEU A 8 1.94 -3.60 -30.62
CA LEU A 8 2.70 -2.68 -31.44
C LEU A 8 3.82 -3.44 -32.22
N SER A 9 4.09 -3.02 -33.44
CA SER A 9 5.19 -3.60 -34.22
C SER A 9 6.52 -3.06 -33.72
N PRO A 10 7.49 -3.92 -33.36
CA PRO A 10 8.82 -3.46 -32.96
C PRO A 10 9.60 -2.76 -34.07
N ALA A 11 9.22 -2.92 -35.34
CA ALA A 11 9.83 -2.21 -36.44
C ALA A 11 9.47 -0.69 -36.45
N THR A 12 8.30 -0.33 -35.90
CA THR A 12 7.82 1.05 -35.81
C THR A 12 7.87 1.61 -34.39
N SER A 13 7.81 0.73 -33.37
CA SER A 13 7.82 1.08 -31.94
C SER A 13 8.76 0.14 -31.19
N PRO A 14 10.09 0.31 -31.32
CA PRO A 14 11.07 -0.64 -30.77
C PRO A 14 11.22 -0.55 -29.25
N LEU A 15 10.71 0.50 -28.61
CA LEU A 15 10.81 0.72 -27.18
C LEU A 15 9.45 0.54 -26.52
N SER A 16 9.44 -0.16 -25.40
CA SER A 16 8.31 -0.25 -24.50
C SER A 16 8.67 0.40 -23.17
N THR A 17 7.75 1.17 -22.60
CA THR A 17 7.89 1.75 -21.27
C THR A 17 6.89 1.11 -20.33
N LEU A 18 7.33 0.83 -19.10
CA LEU A 18 6.47 0.35 -18.03
C LEU A 18 6.74 1.16 -16.75
N SER A 19 5.72 1.41 -15.95
CA SER A 19 5.90 1.88 -14.59
C SER A 19 6.15 0.69 -13.69
N ALA A 20 7.17 0.79 -12.84
CA ALA A 20 7.33 -0.14 -11.74
C ALA A 20 6.26 0.20 -10.68
N ASP A 21 5.28 -0.66 -10.56
CA ASP A 21 4.22 -0.57 -9.57
C ASP A 21 4.40 -1.74 -8.60
N VAL A 22 4.34 -1.46 -7.30
CA VAL A 22 4.46 -2.46 -6.23
C VAL A 22 3.19 -2.55 -5.38
N ASP A 23 2.13 -1.85 -5.77
CA ASP A 23 0.85 -1.89 -5.07
C ASP A 23 0.23 -3.29 -5.11
N THR A 24 -0.54 -3.61 -4.07
CA THR A 24 -1.14 -4.94 -3.86
C THR A 24 -2.62 -4.88 -3.51
N ALA A 25 -3.21 -3.69 -3.48
CA ALA A 25 -4.56 -3.44 -2.95
C ALA A 25 -5.68 -4.16 -3.72
N SER A 26 -5.54 -4.36 -5.03
CA SER A 26 -6.54 -5.06 -5.85
C SER A 26 -6.83 -6.48 -5.36
N TYR A 27 -5.81 -7.20 -4.87
CA TYR A 27 -6.01 -8.54 -4.35
C TYR A 27 -6.88 -8.55 -3.08
N CYS A 28 -6.64 -7.61 -2.16
CA CYS A 28 -7.45 -7.45 -0.96
C CYS A 28 -8.89 -7.06 -1.28
N ASN A 29 -9.09 -6.15 -2.25
CA ASN A 29 -10.41 -5.76 -2.73
C ASN A 29 -11.15 -6.94 -3.36
N LEU A 30 -10.47 -7.71 -4.19
CA LEU A 30 -11.05 -8.90 -4.82
C LEU A 30 -11.48 -9.94 -3.75
N ARG A 31 -10.61 -10.22 -2.77
CA ARG A 31 -10.95 -11.12 -1.66
C ARG A 31 -12.18 -10.65 -0.88
N ARG A 32 -12.27 -9.34 -0.60
CA ARG A 32 -13.44 -8.75 0.07
C ARG A 32 -14.72 -8.95 -0.73
N MET A 33 -14.70 -8.66 -2.04
CA MET A 33 -15.84 -8.85 -2.91
C MET A 33 -16.30 -10.32 -2.95
N VAL A 34 -15.36 -11.25 -3.07
CA VAL A 34 -15.65 -12.69 -3.04
C VAL A 34 -16.25 -13.10 -1.69
N ALA A 35 -15.70 -12.61 -0.58
CA ALA A 35 -16.24 -12.89 0.75
C ALA A 35 -17.67 -12.32 0.96
N GLN A 36 -18.00 -11.23 0.28
CA GLN A 36 -19.34 -10.65 0.26
C GLN A 36 -20.30 -11.35 -0.73
N GLY A 37 -19.85 -12.41 -1.42
CA GLY A 37 -20.68 -13.22 -2.32
C GLY A 37 -20.81 -12.64 -3.73
N TYR A 38 -19.96 -11.70 -4.14
CA TYR A 38 -19.96 -11.22 -5.52
C TYR A 38 -19.52 -12.33 -6.48
N ALA A 39 -20.34 -12.56 -7.51
CA ALA A 39 -19.95 -13.46 -8.59
C ALA A 39 -18.84 -12.81 -9.45
N PRO A 40 -17.89 -13.58 -10.00
CA PRO A 40 -16.80 -13.03 -10.81
C PRO A 40 -17.26 -12.12 -11.96
N ALA A 41 -18.40 -12.44 -12.57
CA ALA A 41 -18.96 -11.67 -13.70
C ALA A 41 -19.42 -10.24 -13.31
N VAL A 42 -19.64 -9.95 -12.03
CA VAL A 42 -20.09 -8.63 -11.56
C VAL A 42 -18.96 -7.82 -10.90
N VAL A 43 -17.76 -8.38 -10.79
CA VAL A 43 -16.60 -7.65 -10.33
C VAL A 43 -16.20 -6.64 -11.41
N PRO A 44 -16.15 -5.33 -11.11
CA PRO A 44 -15.76 -4.33 -12.11
C PRO A 44 -14.33 -4.56 -12.58
N ALA A 45 -14.10 -4.56 -13.90
CA ALA A 45 -12.74 -4.74 -14.45
C ALA A 45 -11.74 -3.74 -13.89
N GLY A 46 -12.15 -2.48 -13.63
CA GLY A 46 -11.30 -1.46 -13.04
C GLY A 46 -10.97 -1.67 -11.54
N ALA A 47 -11.62 -2.64 -10.87
CA ALA A 47 -11.29 -3.01 -9.50
C ALA A 47 -10.19 -4.08 -9.42
N VAL A 48 -9.75 -4.61 -10.57
CA VAL A 48 -8.75 -5.67 -10.67
C VAL A 48 -7.63 -5.21 -11.58
N ARG A 49 -6.50 -4.87 -10.99
CA ARG A 49 -5.26 -4.55 -11.70
C ARG A 49 -4.35 -5.75 -11.66
N THR A 50 -4.03 -6.29 -12.82
CA THR A 50 -3.29 -7.55 -12.95
C THR A 50 -1.92 -7.48 -12.30
N GLU A 51 -1.23 -6.35 -12.45
CA GLU A 51 0.07 -6.08 -11.83
C GLU A 51 -0.01 -6.17 -10.30
N GLU A 52 -1.05 -5.63 -9.68
CA GLU A 52 -1.24 -5.68 -8.23
C GLU A 52 -1.57 -7.10 -7.72
N LEU A 53 -2.26 -7.90 -8.53
CA LEU A 53 -2.47 -9.31 -8.23
C LEU A 53 -1.16 -10.10 -8.26
N LEU A 54 -0.30 -9.82 -9.23
CA LEU A 54 1.01 -10.45 -9.34
C LEU A 54 1.92 -10.04 -8.18
N ASN A 55 2.00 -8.74 -7.87
CA ASN A 55 2.86 -8.20 -6.83
C ASN A 55 2.44 -8.59 -5.40
N TYR A 56 1.22 -9.09 -5.21
CA TYR A 56 0.76 -9.56 -3.90
C TYR A 56 1.54 -10.78 -3.38
N PHE A 57 2.09 -11.59 -4.27
CA PHE A 57 2.81 -12.81 -3.92
C PHE A 57 4.31 -12.57 -3.86
N ASP A 58 4.98 -13.21 -2.91
CA ASP A 58 6.44 -13.19 -2.81
C ASP A 58 7.07 -14.11 -3.87
N TYR A 59 8.01 -13.55 -4.62
CA TYR A 59 8.82 -14.28 -5.59
C TYR A 59 10.29 -14.23 -5.19
N ALA A 60 10.99 -15.34 -5.35
CA ALA A 60 12.43 -15.44 -5.09
C ALA A 60 13.25 -14.83 -6.23
N TYR A 61 13.04 -13.57 -6.55
CA TYR A 61 13.85 -12.88 -7.55
C TYR A 61 15.28 -12.66 -7.06
N PRO A 62 16.28 -12.77 -7.96
CA PRO A 62 17.68 -12.56 -7.59
C PRO A 62 17.88 -11.11 -7.15
N ALA A 63 18.55 -10.94 -6.01
CA ALA A 63 18.95 -9.63 -5.53
C ALA A 63 19.99 -9.00 -6.48
N PRO A 64 20.09 -7.66 -6.54
CA PRO A 64 21.12 -6.99 -7.32
C PRO A 64 22.53 -7.36 -6.84
N VAL A 65 23.49 -7.41 -7.78
CA VAL A 65 24.87 -7.80 -7.50
C VAL A 65 25.76 -6.55 -7.44
N GLY A 66 26.62 -6.48 -6.45
CA GLY A 66 27.60 -5.39 -6.31
C GLY A 66 26.95 -4.02 -6.11
N SER A 67 27.20 -3.09 -7.02
CA SER A 67 26.67 -1.72 -6.99
C SER A 67 25.38 -1.54 -7.80
N ASP A 68 24.84 -2.59 -8.38
CA ASP A 68 23.61 -2.52 -9.17
C ASP A 68 22.43 -2.12 -8.28
N LEU A 69 21.55 -1.29 -8.81
CA LEU A 69 20.35 -0.84 -8.09
C LEU A 69 19.23 -1.89 -8.16
N PHE A 70 19.19 -2.66 -9.24
CA PHE A 70 18.15 -3.64 -9.52
C PHE A 70 18.74 -4.99 -9.90
N GLY A 71 18.19 -6.06 -9.34
CA GLY A 71 18.30 -7.41 -9.89
C GLY A 71 17.17 -7.61 -10.90
N VAL A 72 17.49 -8.09 -12.10
CA VAL A 72 16.50 -8.34 -13.15
C VAL A 72 16.57 -9.80 -13.56
N SER A 73 15.43 -10.46 -13.60
CA SER A 73 15.27 -11.80 -14.16
C SER A 73 14.24 -11.78 -15.28
N THR A 74 14.51 -12.54 -16.33
CA THR A 74 13.58 -12.64 -17.45
C THR A 74 13.37 -14.10 -17.82
N GLN A 75 12.12 -14.46 -18.08
CA GLN A 75 11.74 -15.79 -18.58
C GLN A 75 10.73 -15.63 -19.70
N MET A 76 10.82 -16.51 -20.70
CA MET A 76 9.87 -16.58 -21.81
C MET A 76 9.26 -17.96 -21.88
N SER A 77 7.95 -18.02 -22.09
CA SER A 77 7.19 -19.25 -22.27
C SER A 77 6.11 -19.09 -23.33
N ASP A 78 5.46 -20.19 -23.70
CA ASP A 78 4.22 -20.13 -24.45
C ASP A 78 3.15 -19.46 -23.60
N CYS A 79 2.28 -18.65 -24.24
CA CYS A 79 1.19 -18.01 -23.53
C CYS A 79 0.05 -19.03 -23.32
N PRO A 80 -0.34 -19.35 -22.06
CA PRO A 80 -1.32 -20.42 -21.78
C PRO A 80 -2.73 -20.15 -22.30
N TRP A 81 -3.07 -18.90 -22.59
CA TRP A 81 -4.40 -18.48 -23.05
C TRP A 81 -4.43 -17.98 -24.50
N ASN A 82 -3.29 -17.97 -25.18
CA ASN A 82 -3.20 -17.58 -26.58
C ASN A 82 -1.98 -18.22 -27.26
N ASP A 83 -2.20 -19.24 -28.06
CA ASP A 83 -1.17 -20.02 -28.72
C ASP A 83 -0.39 -19.26 -29.81
N GLN A 84 -0.91 -18.10 -30.24
CA GLN A 84 -0.26 -17.23 -31.23
C GLN A 84 0.75 -16.27 -30.60
N THR A 85 0.89 -16.27 -29.28
CA THR A 85 1.73 -15.30 -28.54
C THR A 85 2.68 -16.02 -27.59
N LYS A 86 3.72 -15.30 -27.17
CA LYS A 86 4.63 -15.70 -26.09
C LYS A 86 4.38 -14.83 -24.88
N LEU A 87 4.62 -15.37 -23.70
CA LEU A 87 4.58 -14.68 -22.43
C LEU A 87 6.01 -14.36 -21.99
N LEU A 88 6.34 -13.07 -21.88
CA LEU A 88 7.59 -12.61 -21.28
C LEU A 88 7.29 -12.20 -19.83
N VAL A 89 7.94 -12.87 -18.88
CA VAL A 89 7.91 -12.49 -17.47
C VAL A 89 9.22 -11.79 -17.13
N MET A 90 9.11 -10.59 -16.55
CA MET A 90 10.24 -9.80 -16.07
C MET A 90 10.07 -9.54 -14.58
N GLY A 91 11.01 -10.04 -13.77
CA GLY A 91 11.06 -9.81 -12.33
C GLY A 91 12.13 -8.79 -11.99
N PHE A 92 11.77 -7.79 -11.18
CA PHE A 92 12.68 -6.76 -10.68
C PHE A 92 12.79 -6.89 -9.16
N ALA A 93 14.01 -6.89 -8.65
CA ALA A 93 14.28 -6.86 -7.22
C ALA A 93 15.20 -5.69 -6.88
N THR A 94 14.90 -4.99 -5.82
CA THR A 94 15.80 -3.99 -5.25
C THR A 94 16.69 -4.64 -4.19
N LYS A 95 17.75 -3.96 -3.80
CA LYS A 95 18.54 -4.37 -2.64
C LYS A 95 17.65 -4.27 -1.41
N LYS A 96 17.57 -5.35 -0.64
CA LYS A 96 16.93 -5.32 0.67
C LYS A 96 17.89 -4.58 1.60
N ASP A 97 17.51 -3.40 2.05
CA ASP A 97 18.21 -2.76 3.16
C ASP A 97 18.03 -3.67 4.39
N GLY A 98 19.13 -3.97 5.05
CA GLY A 98 19.11 -4.79 6.25
C GLY A 98 18.21 -4.19 7.33
N ASP A 99 17.75 -5.03 8.23
CA ASP A 99 16.78 -4.74 9.28
C ASP A 99 16.95 -3.38 9.96
N ALA A 100 15.82 -2.74 10.21
CA ALA A 100 15.52 -1.58 11.06
C ALA A 100 16.67 -0.58 11.31
N SER A 101 16.48 0.64 10.89
CA SER A 101 17.39 1.74 11.22
C SER A 101 17.74 1.73 12.71
N PRO A 102 19.03 1.63 13.09
CA PRO A 102 19.42 1.68 14.51
C PRO A 102 19.06 3.02 15.18
N ALA A 103 18.72 4.04 14.41
CA ALA A 103 18.30 5.35 14.88
C ALA A 103 16.85 5.45 15.34
N GLY A 104 16.02 4.43 15.10
CA GLY A 104 14.57 4.50 15.30
C GLY A 104 13.84 5.19 14.14
N ALA A 105 12.53 5.17 14.18
CA ALA A 105 11.66 5.77 13.18
C ALA A 105 10.88 6.96 13.77
N ASN A 106 10.71 8.04 12.98
CA ASN A 106 9.73 9.08 13.26
C ASN A 106 8.48 8.80 12.41
N LEU A 107 7.42 8.32 13.04
CA LEU A 107 6.19 7.88 12.39
C LEU A 107 5.11 8.94 12.60
N VAL A 108 4.66 9.54 11.52
CA VAL A 108 3.55 10.50 11.54
C VAL A 108 2.37 9.90 10.79
N PHE A 109 1.29 9.64 11.50
CA PHE A 109 0.06 9.07 10.95
C PHE A 109 -0.97 10.16 10.74
N LEU A 110 -1.46 10.26 9.52
CA LEU A 110 -2.60 11.08 9.16
C LEU A 110 -3.80 10.16 8.91
N ILE A 111 -4.80 10.26 9.78
CA ILE A 111 -5.95 9.34 9.80
C ILE A 111 -7.21 10.08 9.40
N ASP A 112 -7.90 9.58 8.38
CA ASP A 112 -9.26 9.98 8.06
C ASP A 112 -10.22 9.48 9.14
N VAL A 113 -10.98 10.40 9.73
CA VAL A 113 -12.07 10.10 10.65
C VAL A 113 -13.39 10.72 10.18
N SER A 114 -13.53 10.99 8.88
CA SER A 114 -14.79 11.47 8.31
C SER A 114 -15.93 10.44 8.49
N GLY A 115 -17.18 10.90 8.38
CA GLY A 115 -18.35 10.04 8.57
C GLY A 115 -18.37 8.79 7.68
N SER A 116 -17.74 8.85 6.50
CA SER A 116 -17.61 7.68 5.61
C SER A 116 -16.71 6.58 6.15
N MET A 117 -15.95 6.84 7.22
CA MET A 117 -15.10 5.86 7.92
C MET A 117 -15.87 5.02 8.95
N ASP A 118 -17.15 5.31 9.17
CA ASP A 118 -18.05 4.54 10.06
C ASP A 118 -18.54 3.26 9.37
N ASP A 119 -17.60 2.37 9.06
CA ASP A 119 -17.86 1.07 8.44
C ASP A 119 -16.91 0.04 9.07
N PRO A 120 -17.35 -1.19 9.36
CA PRO A 120 -16.51 -2.21 10.02
C PRO A 120 -15.17 -2.49 9.33
N ASP A 121 -15.10 -2.32 8.02
CA ASP A 121 -13.88 -2.52 7.22
C ASP A 121 -13.05 -1.25 7.02
N LYS A 122 -13.31 -0.18 7.78
CA LYS A 122 -12.60 1.10 7.71
C LYS A 122 -11.98 1.49 9.04
N LEU A 123 -12.59 2.40 9.80
CA LEU A 123 -11.98 2.90 11.05
C LEU A 123 -11.72 1.79 12.08
N PRO A 124 -12.63 0.80 12.28
CA PRO A 124 -12.32 -0.34 13.16
C PRO A 124 -11.08 -1.12 12.70
N LEU A 125 -10.95 -1.39 11.39
CA LEU A 125 -9.79 -2.06 10.83
C LEU A 125 -8.49 -1.24 11.00
N VAL A 126 -8.57 0.09 10.89
CA VAL A 126 -7.43 0.97 11.19
C VAL A 126 -6.97 0.79 12.64
N LYS A 127 -7.90 0.76 13.61
CA LYS A 127 -7.58 0.55 15.04
C LYS A 127 -6.89 -0.80 15.27
N ASP A 128 -7.41 -1.87 14.68
CA ASP A 128 -6.82 -3.21 14.78
C ASP A 128 -5.42 -3.26 14.16
N SER A 129 -5.23 -2.59 13.02
CA SER A 129 -3.92 -2.48 12.35
C SER A 129 -2.91 -1.71 13.20
N PHE A 130 -3.35 -0.64 13.88
CA PHE A 130 -2.51 0.10 14.82
C PHE A 130 -2.08 -0.75 16.01
N ALA A 131 -2.95 -1.60 16.54
CA ALA A 131 -2.60 -2.50 17.63
C ALA A 131 -1.43 -3.40 17.24
N ALA A 132 -1.48 -4.00 16.05
CA ALA A 132 -0.38 -4.83 15.54
C ALA A 132 0.91 -4.02 15.29
N LEU A 133 0.80 -2.81 14.74
CA LEU A 133 1.96 -1.93 14.50
C LEU A 133 2.66 -1.55 15.81
N VAL A 134 1.88 -1.11 16.80
CA VAL A 134 2.37 -0.60 18.08
C VAL A 134 3.12 -1.67 18.87
N GLU A 135 2.79 -2.94 18.69
CA GLU A 135 3.53 -4.03 19.33
C GLU A 135 5.01 -4.07 18.92
N GLY A 136 5.31 -3.74 17.66
CA GLY A 136 6.67 -3.72 17.12
C GLY A 136 7.50 -2.48 17.46
N LEU A 137 6.88 -1.41 17.99
CA LEU A 137 7.56 -0.15 18.29
C LEU A 137 8.44 -0.24 19.54
N THR A 138 9.51 0.54 19.53
CA THR A 138 10.51 0.61 20.59
C THR A 138 10.64 2.03 21.18
N GLU A 139 11.41 2.20 22.25
CA GLU A 139 11.72 3.51 22.86
C GLU A 139 12.42 4.49 21.91
N ARG A 140 13.06 3.96 20.86
CA ARG A 140 13.78 4.76 19.85
C ARG A 140 12.85 5.38 18.82
N ASP A 141 11.65 4.81 18.67
CA ASP A 141 10.64 5.28 17.72
C ASP A 141 9.88 6.46 18.32
N ARG A 142 9.35 7.31 17.45
CA ARG A 142 8.48 8.43 17.80
C ARG A 142 7.18 8.30 16.99
N VAL A 143 6.08 8.56 17.66
CA VAL A 143 4.75 8.44 17.06
C VAL A 143 4.00 9.76 17.22
N SER A 144 3.57 10.29 16.08
CA SER A 144 2.62 11.39 16.00
C SER A 144 1.35 10.92 15.28
N VAL A 145 0.19 11.37 15.76
CA VAL A 145 -1.10 11.04 15.16
C VAL A 145 -1.87 12.33 14.92
N VAL A 146 -2.19 12.56 13.67
CA VAL A 146 -3.05 13.66 13.20
C VAL A 146 -4.32 13.03 12.60
N THR A 147 -5.46 13.61 12.91
CA THR A 147 -6.72 13.23 12.29
C THR A 147 -7.25 14.37 11.44
N TYR A 148 -8.03 14.02 10.42
CA TYR A 148 -8.79 14.98 9.65
C TYR A 148 -10.22 14.48 9.40
N ALA A 149 -11.15 15.45 9.40
CA ALA A 149 -12.54 15.28 9.00
C ALA A 149 -13.08 16.65 8.55
N SER A 150 -13.93 17.30 9.30
CA SER A 150 -14.33 18.71 9.08
C SER A 150 -13.22 19.72 9.42
N GLY A 151 -12.18 19.27 10.12
CA GLY A 151 -10.96 20.00 10.48
C GLY A 151 -9.88 19.00 10.88
N GLU A 152 -8.68 19.53 11.17
CA GLU A 152 -7.54 18.73 11.61
C GLU A 152 -7.41 18.76 13.14
N ARG A 153 -6.85 17.69 13.69
CA ARG A 153 -6.53 17.59 15.12
C ARG A 153 -5.28 16.75 15.36
N VAL A 154 -4.33 17.30 16.10
CA VAL A 154 -3.19 16.53 16.61
C VAL A 154 -3.60 15.80 17.88
N LEU A 155 -3.58 14.49 17.87
CA LEU A 155 -3.88 13.63 19.03
C LEU A 155 -2.62 13.28 19.80
N LEU A 156 -1.52 13.00 19.07
CA LEU A 156 -0.23 12.67 19.63
C LEU A 156 0.86 13.42 18.85
N GLU A 157 1.89 13.86 19.58
CA GLU A 157 3.06 14.49 19.01
C GLU A 157 4.32 13.90 19.65
N GLY A 158 5.15 13.25 18.82
CA GLY A 158 6.46 12.71 19.19
C GLY A 158 6.47 11.76 20.39
N VAL A 159 5.38 11.02 20.62
CA VAL A 159 5.27 10.08 21.75
C VAL A 159 6.23 8.92 21.55
N PRO A 160 7.04 8.50 22.55
CA PRO A 160 7.89 7.33 22.45
C PRO A 160 7.10 6.07 22.10
N GLY A 161 7.65 5.23 21.20
CA GLY A 161 6.97 4.04 20.69
C GLY A 161 6.71 2.96 21.76
N ASP A 162 7.44 2.99 22.87
CA ASP A 162 7.23 2.11 24.03
C ASP A 162 6.08 2.56 24.95
N ASP A 163 5.59 3.81 24.86
CA ASP A 163 4.36 4.24 25.53
C ASP A 163 3.10 3.74 24.80
N LYS A 164 3.04 2.43 24.59
CA LYS A 164 1.99 1.73 23.85
C LYS A 164 0.59 2.06 24.37
N ARG A 165 0.44 2.19 25.70
CA ARG A 165 -0.85 2.51 26.31
C ARG A 165 -1.36 3.89 25.96
N ARG A 166 -0.47 4.88 25.84
CA ARG A 166 -0.83 6.24 25.45
C ARG A 166 -1.21 6.28 23.97
N ILE A 167 -0.43 5.60 23.13
CA ILE A 167 -0.68 5.52 21.69
C ILE A 167 -2.04 4.85 21.44
N MET A 168 -2.28 3.66 22.02
CA MET A 168 -3.54 2.95 21.81
C MET A 168 -4.75 3.69 22.37
N ARG A 169 -4.67 4.34 23.53
CA ARG A 169 -5.77 5.17 24.03
C ARG A 169 -6.16 6.27 23.05
N ALA A 170 -5.19 6.91 22.39
CA ALA A 170 -5.49 7.95 21.41
C ALA A 170 -6.18 7.34 20.18
N VAL A 171 -5.70 6.20 19.68
CA VAL A 171 -6.29 5.49 18.53
C VAL A 171 -7.68 4.96 18.85
N ASP A 172 -7.88 4.36 20.04
CA ASP A 172 -9.17 3.83 20.47
C ASP A 172 -10.24 4.94 20.63
N SER A 173 -9.81 6.15 20.96
CA SER A 173 -10.70 7.31 21.09
C SER A 173 -11.22 7.86 19.76
N LEU A 174 -10.72 7.40 18.62
CA LEU A 174 -11.16 7.84 17.31
C LEU A 174 -12.63 7.48 17.06
N VAL A 175 -13.39 8.44 16.56
CA VAL A 175 -14.79 8.28 16.16
C VAL A 175 -14.94 8.83 14.76
N ALA A 176 -15.66 8.14 13.91
CA ALA A 176 -15.96 8.59 12.56
C ALA A 176 -17.08 9.64 12.60
N GLU A 177 -16.78 10.86 12.16
CA GLU A 177 -17.74 11.97 12.14
C GLU A 177 -17.33 13.08 11.16
N GLY A 178 -18.31 13.88 10.73
CA GLY A 178 -18.05 15.07 9.92
C GLY A 178 -17.78 14.81 8.44
N SER A 179 -17.31 15.87 7.76
CA SER A 179 -16.98 15.89 6.34
C SER A 179 -15.50 15.58 6.12
N THR A 180 -15.05 15.56 4.86
CA THR A 180 -13.64 15.27 4.52
C THR A 180 -12.94 16.54 4.05
N ASN A 181 -12.02 17.07 4.85
CA ASN A 181 -11.09 18.15 4.51
C ASN A 181 -9.66 17.72 4.85
N GLY A 182 -8.96 17.14 3.87
CA GLY A 182 -7.63 16.53 4.08
C GLY A 182 -6.45 17.51 3.99
N GLU A 183 -6.63 18.69 3.36
CA GLU A 183 -5.51 19.60 3.06
C GLU A 183 -4.80 20.09 4.34
N ALA A 184 -5.56 20.65 5.27
CA ALA A 184 -5.00 21.14 6.54
C ALA A 184 -4.39 20.02 7.39
N GLY A 185 -5.01 18.83 7.37
CA GLY A 185 -4.46 17.65 8.04
C GLY A 185 -3.11 17.23 7.47
N LEU A 186 -2.96 17.25 6.14
CA LEU A 186 -1.70 16.94 5.46
C LEU A 186 -0.60 17.94 5.83
N GLU A 187 -0.90 19.24 5.76
CA GLU A 187 0.06 20.28 6.18
C GLU A 187 0.51 20.08 7.63
N GLN A 188 -0.42 19.77 8.53
CA GLN A 188 -0.11 19.54 9.94
C GLN A 188 0.74 18.28 10.13
N ALA A 189 0.48 17.21 9.41
CA ALA A 189 1.28 16.00 9.45
C ALA A 189 2.73 16.26 9.00
N TYR A 190 2.93 17.01 7.91
CA TYR A 190 4.25 17.38 7.44
C TYR A 190 5.02 18.30 8.40
N ARG A 191 4.34 19.10 9.21
CA ARG A 191 5.02 19.92 10.25
C ARG A 191 5.56 19.09 11.40
N LEU A 192 4.98 17.90 11.61
CA LEU A 192 5.39 16.99 12.69
C LEU A 192 6.44 15.96 12.21
N ALA A 193 6.59 15.79 10.90
CA ALA A 193 7.57 14.90 10.29
C ALA A 193 8.98 15.51 10.29
#